data_f9edde99c9eec7c8619ebbccfe494e0d
#
_entry.id   f9edde99c9eec7c8619ebbccfe494e0d
#
_cell.length_a   1.000
_cell.length_b   1.000
_cell.length_c   1.000
_cell.angle_alpha   90.00
_cell.angle_beta   90.00
_cell.angle_gamma   90.00
#
_symmetry.space_group_name_H-M   'P 1'
#
loop_
_entity.id
_entity.type
_entity.pdbx_description
1 polymer ?
#
loop_
_entity_poly.entity_id
_entity_poly.type
_entity_poly.pdbx_seq_one_letter_code
_entity_poly.pdbx_strand_id
1 'polypeptide(L)'
;MRKKPDEPALAHALATAIVGIDTLWGGDVMSPSGTGRFIADSWFSDEPLPRAYRHPAATALRRSGGVGAAKIDRAAADAYLDAIDVVDAIVDVRVAAATIGGLRGAYLDGLCDCLDVMWELVEERLERGPVVPYERCVLASTGRVPSASEPAARRERVAELLGRQGYKAGTRAKLLAAVDRWRLERLVPRKSIPMLADAVIAQLDGGAARHLVPHLPKALRDIPRANIRFLAIEDAWFSGSMNYLGRARDRDGKPRYEATYEINAALQISVPEFVQLVSHEVVPGHVTTFALIQALYARRKLGFEATVLTMNTRGAALSEGIANNAILIAHGATAIDDLPDPDLQIGTLLALLQDDAKNQSSYLTWRERWPVDEVRRVLRHDCLCSEERADKLAGAWGRHPLLGRMYLPAYRAGTEKVAELRRRHPAATVLPALFGVQGLVDVVTIDQVLPRLRSSARATRAARR
;
A
#
# COMPACT_ATOMS: atom_id res chain seq x y z
N MET A 1 23.14 -4.00 30.65
CA MET A 1 23.35 -3.86 29.19
C MET A 1 22.35 -4.75 28.50
N ARG A 2 21.45 -4.21 27.66
CA ARG A 2 20.55 -5.04 26.83
C ARG A 2 21.43 -5.79 25.83
N LYS A 3 21.23 -7.11 25.72
CA LYS A 3 21.93 -7.96 24.75
C LYS A 3 21.59 -7.44 23.35
N LYS A 4 22.59 -7.21 22.48
CA LYS A 4 22.31 -6.87 21.08
C LYS A 4 21.55 -8.03 20.45
N PRO A 5 20.51 -7.75 19.62
CA PRO A 5 19.81 -8.80 18.90
C PRO A 5 20.79 -9.52 17.98
N ASP A 6 20.58 -10.83 17.80
CA ASP A 6 21.24 -11.60 16.76
C ASP A 6 20.57 -11.23 15.41
N GLU A 7 21.15 -10.28 14.69
CA GLU A 7 20.58 -9.79 13.43
C GLU A 7 20.42 -10.89 12.35
N PRO A 8 21.38 -11.82 12.16
CA PRO A 8 21.18 -12.95 11.25
C PRO A 8 20.02 -13.86 11.64
N ALA A 9 19.87 -14.19 12.93
CA ALA A 9 18.76 -15.01 13.40
C ALA A 9 17.41 -14.29 13.20
N LEU A 10 17.32 -13.01 13.52
CA LEU A 10 16.14 -12.21 13.28
C LEU A 10 15.80 -12.12 11.79
N ALA A 11 16.78 -11.90 10.92
CA ALA A 11 16.58 -11.86 9.47
C ALA A 11 16.04 -13.19 8.94
N HIS A 12 16.57 -14.32 9.44
CA HIS A 12 16.08 -15.64 9.07
C HIS A 12 14.63 -15.89 9.53
N ALA A 13 14.31 -15.54 10.77
CA ALA A 13 12.95 -15.67 11.30
C ALA A 13 11.96 -14.80 10.54
N LEU A 14 12.29 -13.52 10.28
CA LEU A 14 11.46 -12.62 9.48
C LEU A 14 11.22 -13.14 8.06
N ALA A 15 12.30 -13.59 7.40
CA ALA A 15 12.21 -14.17 6.05
C ALA A 15 11.28 -15.40 6.04
N THR A 16 11.43 -16.29 7.02
CA THR A 16 10.62 -17.51 7.13
C THR A 16 9.15 -17.17 7.45
N ALA A 17 8.88 -16.28 8.38
CA ALA A 17 7.53 -15.88 8.76
C ALA A 17 6.79 -15.22 7.59
N ILE A 18 7.38 -14.18 6.98
CA ILE A 18 6.70 -13.41 5.90
C ILE A 18 6.51 -14.26 4.67
N VAL A 19 7.57 -14.91 4.17
CA VAL A 19 7.51 -15.73 2.94
C VAL A 19 6.73 -17.01 3.19
N GLY A 20 6.72 -17.52 4.43
CA GLY A 20 5.90 -18.66 4.85
C GLY A 20 4.42 -18.38 4.71
N ILE A 21 3.96 -17.28 5.29
CA ILE A 21 2.56 -16.84 5.15
C ILE A 21 2.24 -16.52 3.69
N ASP A 22 3.12 -15.82 2.97
CA ASP A 22 2.92 -15.51 1.54
C ASP A 22 2.71 -16.80 0.71
N THR A 23 3.55 -17.80 0.90
CA THR A 23 3.44 -19.10 0.23
C THR A 23 2.13 -19.82 0.57
N LEU A 24 1.70 -19.79 1.84
CA LEU A 24 0.43 -20.38 2.28
C LEU A 24 -0.77 -19.76 1.56
N TRP A 25 -0.72 -18.46 1.28
CA TRP A 25 -1.75 -17.75 0.52
C TRP A 25 -1.59 -17.85 -1.00
N GLY A 26 -0.57 -18.58 -1.49
CA GLY A 26 -0.30 -18.77 -2.92
C GLY A 26 0.51 -17.66 -3.56
N GLY A 27 1.11 -16.74 -2.73
CA GLY A 27 1.96 -15.66 -3.22
C GLY A 27 3.34 -16.14 -3.68
N ASP A 28 3.96 -15.36 -4.54
CA ASP A 28 5.32 -15.56 -5.04
C ASP A 28 6.06 -14.22 -5.13
N VAL A 29 6.86 -13.92 -4.11
CA VAL A 29 7.67 -12.69 -4.04
C VAL A 29 8.63 -12.52 -5.21
N MET A 30 8.94 -13.59 -5.94
CA MET A 30 9.79 -13.59 -7.13
C MET A 30 9.00 -13.63 -8.44
N SER A 31 7.67 -13.53 -8.36
CA SER A 31 6.85 -13.44 -9.57
C SER A 31 7.32 -12.27 -10.45
N PRO A 32 7.47 -12.49 -11.77
CA PRO A 32 7.82 -11.41 -12.69
C PRO A 32 6.71 -10.36 -12.84
N SER A 33 5.49 -10.72 -12.45
CA SER A 33 4.33 -9.83 -12.46
C SER A 33 3.82 -9.57 -11.04
N GLY A 34 3.39 -8.35 -10.77
CA GLY A 34 2.74 -7.97 -9.50
C GLY A 34 1.51 -8.81 -9.17
N THR A 35 0.88 -9.43 -10.17
CA THR A 35 -0.28 -10.33 -9.97
C THR A 35 0.02 -11.59 -9.17
N GLY A 36 1.26 -12.04 -9.16
CA GLY A 36 1.71 -13.19 -8.36
C GLY A 36 2.11 -12.83 -6.93
N ARG A 37 2.09 -11.55 -6.57
CA ARG A 37 2.51 -11.06 -5.26
C ARG A 37 1.29 -10.80 -4.40
N PHE A 38 1.26 -11.39 -3.23
CA PHE A 38 0.06 -11.40 -2.41
C PHE A 38 0.25 -10.78 -1.02
N ILE A 39 1.37 -11.13 -0.37
CA ILE A 39 1.74 -10.62 0.94
C ILE A 39 3.15 -10.04 0.88
N ALA A 40 4.13 -10.81 0.43
CA ALA A 40 5.49 -10.32 0.21
C ALA A 40 5.57 -9.63 -1.16
N ASP A 41 5.50 -8.29 -1.17
CA ASP A 41 5.42 -7.50 -2.42
C ASP A 41 6.78 -7.26 -3.07
N SER A 42 7.87 -7.21 -2.30
CA SER A 42 9.22 -7.00 -2.84
C SER A 42 10.28 -7.65 -1.97
N TRP A 43 11.45 -7.89 -2.56
CA TRP A 43 12.61 -8.45 -1.89
C TRP A 43 13.87 -7.68 -2.26
N PHE A 44 14.42 -6.89 -1.33
CA PHE A 44 15.62 -6.04 -1.55
C PHE A 44 16.91 -6.72 -1.12
N SER A 45 16.82 -7.74 -0.25
CA SER A 45 17.98 -8.41 0.31
C SER A 45 18.77 -9.17 -0.76
N ASP A 46 20.09 -9.16 -0.63
CA ASP A 46 20.99 -10.03 -1.38
C ASP A 46 21.10 -11.44 -0.75
N GLU A 47 20.53 -11.62 0.46
CA GLU A 47 20.40 -12.92 1.11
C GLU A 47 19.62 -13.92 0.25
N PRO A 48 19.96 -15.21 0.32
CA PRO A 48 19.19 -16.24 -0.36
C PRO A 48 17.77 -16.31 0.22
N LEU A 49 16.80 -16.62 -0.64
CA LEU A 49 15.43 -16.85 -0.20
C LEU A 49 15.38 -17.98 0.84
N PRO A 50 14.52 -17.88 1.87
CA PRO A 50 14.45 -18.85 2.96
C PRO A 50 13.99 -20.23 2.49
N ARG A 51 14.14 -21.25 3.33
CA ARG A 51 13.60 -22.59 3.07
C ARG A 51 12.10 -22.57 2.82
N ALA A 52 11.37 -21.67 3.49
CA ALA A 52 9.94 -21.42 3.29
C ALA A 52 9.58 -21.13 1.84
N TYR A 53 10.49 -20.54 1.05
CA TYR A 53 10.29 -20.33 -0.39
C TYR A 53 10.80 -21.49 -1.25
N ARG A 54 12.00 -22.03 -0.90
CA ARG A 54 12.76 -22.95 -1.79
C ARG A 54 12.36 -24.42 -1.64
N HIS A 55 11.64 -24.78 -0.57
CA HIS A 55 11.24 -26.16 -0.33
C HIS A 55 10.30 -26.68 -1.46
N PRO A 56 10.41 -27.95 -1.89
CA PRO A 56 9.53 -28.50 -2.96
C PRO A 56 8.04 -28.36 -2.63
N ALA A 57 7.61 -28.56 -1.39
CA ALA A 57 6.24 -28.35 -0.94
C ALA A 57 5.76 -26.90 -1.16
N ALA A 58 6.63 -25.90 -0.99
CA ALA A 58 6.32 -24.50 -1.27
C ALA A 58 5.99 -24.26 -2.76
N THR A 59 6.74 -24.91 -3.65
CA THR A 59 6.48 -24.81 -5.09
C THR A 59 5.16 -25.47 -5.46
N ALA A 60 4.84 -26.64 -4.88
CA ALA A 60 3.57 -27.32 -5.10
C ALA A 60 2.40 -26.45 -4.62
N LEU A 61 2.51 -25.90 -3.41
CA LEU A 61 1.47 -25.07 -2.81
C LEU A 61 1.22 -23.76 -3.59
N ARG A 62 2.28 -23.05 -4.02
CA ARG A 62 2.12 -21.86 -4.88
C ARG A 62 1.41 -22.19 -6.21
N ARG A 63 1.73 -23.33 -6.83
CA ARG A 63 1.07 -23.76 -8.07
C ARG A 63 -0.41 -24.05 -7.89
N SER A 64 -0.83 -24.51 -6.71
CA SER A 64 -2.25 -24.75 -6.41
C SER A 64 -3.02 -23.46 -6.03
N GLY A 65 -2.33 -22.33 -5.87
CA GLY A 65 -2.89 -21.06 -5.43
C GLY A 65 -3.08 -20.94 -3.91
N GLY A 66 -2.52 -21.88 -3.13
CA GLY A 66 -2.57 -21.86 -1.67
C GLY A 66 -3.98 -21.91 -1.09
N VAL A 67 -4.12 -21.43 0.14
CA VAL A 67 -5.44 -21.34 0.83
C VAL A 67 -6.31 -20.18 0.30
N GLY A 68 -5.75 -19.30 -0.54
CA GLY A 68 -6.49 -18.25 -1.25
C GLY A 68 -7.33 -18.77 -2.41
N ALA A 69 -7.03 -19.95 -2.93
CA ALA A 69 -7.75 -20.56 -4.03
C ALA A 69 -9.21 -20.86 -3.69
N ALA A 70 -10.09 -20.82 -4.70
CA ALA A 70 -11.49 -21.21 -4.52
C ALA A 70 -11.63 -22.66 -4.06
N LYS A 71 -10.79 -23.57 -4.60
CA LYS A 71 -10.66 -24.96 -4.14
C LYS A 71 -9.25 -25.15 -3.59
N ILE A 72 -9.16 -25.39 -2.30
CA ILE A 72 -7.89 -25.57 -1.59
C ILE A 72 -7.36 -26.99 -1.81
N ASP A 73 -6.08 -27.09 -2.20
CA ASP A 73 -5.32 -28.34 -2.16
C ASP A 73 -4.80 -28.57 -0.72
N ARG A 74 -5.62 -29.26 0.10
CA ARG A 74 -5.30 -29.53 1.51
C ARG A 74 -4.03 -30.35 1.65
N ALA A 75 -3.82 -31.33 0.77
CA ALA A 75 -2.64 -32.18 0.86
C ALA A 75 -1.33 -31.38 0.61
N ALA A 76 -1.35 -30.46 -0.34
CA ALA A 76 -0.23 -29.56 -0.57
C ALA A 76 0.00 -28.60 0.61
N ALA A 77 -1.09 -28.09 1.23
CA ALA A 77 -0.99 -27.23 2.41
C ALA A 77 -0.40 -27.99 3.61
N ASP A 78 -0.88 -29.20 3.88
CA ASP A 78 -0.40 -30.05 4.97
C ASP A 78 1.08 -30.40 4.80
N ALA A 79 1.47 -30.84 3.60
CA ALA A 79 2.88 -31.13 3.30
C ALA A 79 3.81 -29.92 3.47
N TYR A 80 3.29 -28.71 3.23
CA TYR A 80 4.05 -27.49 3.47
C TYR A 80 4.15 -27.17 4.95
N LEU A 81 3.08 -27.29 5.72
CA LEU A 81 3.03 -27.04 7.15
C LEU A 81 3.89 -28.05 7.94
N ASP A 82 3.93 -29.31 7.50
CA ASP A 82 4.83 -30.34 8.08
C ASP A 82 6.32 -30.03 7.83
N ALA A 83 6.62 -29.27 6.78
CA ALA A 83 8.00 -28.99 6.38
C ALA A 83 8.54 -27.65 6.90
N ILE A 84 7.68 -26.67 7.20
CA ILE A 84 8.06 -25.29 7.49
C ILE A 84 7.37 -24.77 8.74
N ASP A 85 8.15 -24.43 9.74
CA ASP A 85 7.70 -23.94 11.06
C ASP A 85 7.42 -22.42 10.99
N VAL A 86 6.33 -22.04 10.33
CA VAL A 86 5.96 -20.63 10.14
C VAL A 86 5.60 -19.95 11.46
N VAL A 87 4.87 -20.67 12.33
CA VAL A 87 4.44 -20.16 13.64
C VAL A 87 5.63 -19.87 14.55
N ASP A 88 6.56 -20.82 14.64
CA ASP A 88 7.77 -20.66 15.45
C ASP A 88 8.60 -19.47 14.97
N ALA A 89 8.68 -19.27 13.65
CA ALA A 89 9.34 -18.10 13.08
C ALA A 89 8.67 -16.77 13.50
N ILE A 90 7.34 -16.70 13.57
CA ILE A 90 6.63 -15.52 14.07
C ILE A 90 6.93 -15.29 15.56
N VAL A 91 6.95 -16.36 16.37
CA VAL A 91 7.29 -16.31 17.80
C VAL A 91 8.72 -15.79 17.98
N ASP A 92 9.68 -16.28 17.22
CA ASP A 92 11.08 -15.84 17.27
C ASP A 92 11.23 -14.36 16.96
N VAL A 93 10.50 -13.86 15.94
CA VAL A 93 10.46 -12.41 15.62
C VAL A 93 9.91 -11.62 16.80
N ARG A 94 8.85 -12.09 17.45
CA ARG A 94 8.21 -11.41 18.59
C ARG A 94 9.15 -11.36 19.80
N VAL A 95 9.85 -12.45 20.09
CA VAL A 95 10.87 -12.51 21.16
C VAL A 95 12.01 -11.52 20.88
N ALA A 96 12.48 -11.47 19.64
CA ALA A 96 13.51 -10.51 19.24
C ALA A 96 13.00 -9.07 19.34
N ALA A 97 11.75 -8.78 18.92
CA ALA A 97 11.12 -7.47 19.02
C ALA A 97 11.08 -6.96 20.47
N ALA A 98 10.69 -7.82 21.43
CA ALA A 98 10.68 -7.49 22.85
C ALA A 98 12.09 -7.17 23.38
N THR A 99 13.12 -7.89 22.90
CA THR A 99 14.53 -7.66 23.27
C THR A 99 15.07 -6.34 22.72
N ILE A 100 14.75 -6.02 21.44
CA ILE A 100 15.14 -4.79 20.75
C ILE A 100 14.49 -3.58 21.42
N GLY A 101 13.18 -3.64 21.62
CA GLY A 101 12.38 -2.56 22.17
C GLY A 101 12.40 -1.28 21.34
N GLY A 102 11.86 -0.20 21.90
CA GLY A 102 11.79 1.09 21.22
C GLY A 102 10.94 1.05 19.94
N LEU A 103 11.24 1.95 19.00
CA LEU A 103 10.46 2.08 17.76
C LEU A 103 10.54 0.83 16.87
N ARG A 104 11.76 0.28 16.71
CA ARG A 104 11.98 -0.93 15.89
C ARG A 104 11.26 -2.14 16.48
N GLY A 105 11.35 -2.33 17.82
CA GLY A 105 10.63 -3.41 18.50
C GLY A 105 9.12 -3.27 18.35
N ALA A 106 8.58 -2.06 18.51
CA ALA A 106 7.15 -1.80 18.32
C ALA A 106 6.67 -2.05 16.87
N TYR A 107 7.49 -1.70 15.88
CA TYR A 107 7.20 -2.01 14.47
C TYR A 107 7.16 -3.52 14.22
N LEU A 108 8.17 -4.25 14.70
CA LEU A 108 8.26 -5.72 14.55
C LEU A 108 7.10 -6.43 15.26
N ASP A 109 6.74 -5.98 16.46
CA ASP A 109 5.61 -6.53 17.21
C ASP A 109 4.29 -6.29 16.47
N GLY A 110 4.07 -5.08 15.92
CA GLY A 110 2.92 -4.78 15.07
C GLY A 110 2.87 -5.61 13.78
N LEU A 111 4.02 -5.94 13.20
CA LEU A 111 4.11 -6.86 12.06
C LEU A 111 3.71 -8.28 12.47
N CYS A 112 4.20 -8.78 13.64
CA CYS A 112 3.80 -10.07 14.17
C CYS A 112 2.29 -10.15 14.42
N ASP A 113 1.65 -9.08 14.96
CA ASP A 113 0.19 -9.04 15.13
C ASP A 113 -0.56 -9.25 13.81
N CYS A 114 -0.04 -8.71 12.70
CA CYS A 114 -0.64 -8.91 11.38
C CYS A 114 -0.42 -10.34 10.86
N LEU A 115 0.80 -10.88 11.03
CA LEU A 115 1.14 -12.24 10.59
C LEU A 115 0.35 -13.29 11.37
N ASP A 116 0.15 -13.10 12.68
CA ASP A 116 -0.70 -13.98 13.50
C ASP A 116 -2.14 -14.03 12.96
N VAL A 117 -2.73 -12.88 12.62
CA VAL A 117 -4.08 -12.85 12.04
C VAL A 117 -4.12 -13.48 10.65
N MET A 118 -3.09 -13.27 9.82
CA MET A 118 -3.02 -13.95 8.52
C MET A 118 -2.89 -15.48 8.69
N TRP A 119 -2.19 -15.93 9.73
CA TRP A 119 -2.13 -17.35 10.10
C TRP A 119 -3.48 -17.87 10.61
N GLU A 120 -4.15 -17.16 11.51
CA GLU A 120 -5.50 -17.52 11.97
C GLU A 120 -6.47 -17.67 10.80
N LEU A 121 -6.35 -16.81 9.78
CA LEU A 121 -7.14 -16.92 8.55
C LEU A 121 -6.75 -18.14 7.69
N VAL A 122 -5.49 -18.61 7.72
CA VAL A 122 -5.09 -19.89 7.13
C VAL A 122 -5.77 -21.05 7.83
N GLU A 123 -5.76 -21.07 9.16
CA GLU A 123 -6.42 -22.11 9.98
C GLU A 123 -7.94 -22.12 9.75
N GLU A 124 -8.57 -20.94 9.67
CA GLU A 124 -9.98 -20.82 9.30
C GLU A 124 -10.26 -21.44 7.92
N ARG A 125 -9.42 -21.14 6.92
CA ARG A 125 -9.57 -21.67 5.54
C ARG A 125 -9.38 -23.17 5.45
N LEU A 126 -8.51 -23.72 6.28
CA LEU A 126 -8.25 -25.16 6.40
C LEU A 126 -9.28 -25.87 7.30
N GLU A 127 -10.23 -25.14 7.89
CA GLU A 127 -11.23 -25.66 8.85
C GLU A 127 -10.57 -26.29 10.11
N ARG A 128 -9.43 -25.75 10.52
CA ARG A 128 -8.67 -26.17 11.70
C ARG A 128 -8.85 -25.23 12.89
N GLY A 129 -9.28 -24.00 12.62
CA GLY A 129 -9.50 -22.95 13.60
C GLY A 129 -10.89 -22.33 13.53
N PRO A 130 -11.24 -21.49 14.51
CA PRO A 130 -12.50 -20.77 14.51
C PRO A 130 -12.53 -19.70 13.42
N VAL A 131 -13.75 -19.23 13.10
CA VAL A 131 -13.93 -18.05 12.22
C VAL A 131 -13.27 -16.83 12.87
N VAL A 132 -12.37 -16.20 12.16
CA VAL A 132 -11.66 -15.00 12.64
C VAL A 132 -12.60 -13.79 12.58
N PRO A 133 -12.84 -13.07 13.70
CA PRO A 133 -13.70 -11.90 13.71
C PRO A 133 -13.16 -10.79 12.77
N TYR A 134 -14.06 -10.14 12.02
CA TYR A 134 -13.71 -9.04 11.14
C TYR A 134 -12.97 -7.90 11.85
N GLU A 135 -13.41 -7.59 13.08
CA GLU A 135 -12.80 -6.58 13.95
C GLU A 135 -11.32 -6.87 14.23
N ARG A 136 -10.98 -8.15 14.44
CA ARG A 136 -9.60 -8.57 14.69
C ARG A 136 -8.73 -8.34 13.46
N CYS A 137 -9.26 -8.65 12.27
CA CYS A 137 -8.55 -8.43 11.00
C CYS A 137 -8.25 -6.94 10.77
N VAL A 138 -9.26 -6.08 10.92
CA VAL A 138 -9.11 -4.64 10.69
C VAL A 138 -8.23 -4.00 11.76
N LEU A 139 -8.40 -4.38 13.03
CA LEU A 139 -7.57 -3.85 14.12
C LEU A 139 -6.09 -4.21 13.91
N ALA A 140 -5.80 -5.43 13.50
CA ALA A 140 -4.43 -5.86 13.21
C ALA A 140 -3.81 -5.05 12.08
N SER A 141 -4.50 -4.91 10.93
CA SER A 141 -3.93 -4.27 9.73
C SER A 141 -3.97 -2.74 9.73
N THR A 142 -4.82 -2.12 10.56
CA THR A 142 -5.01 -0.65 10.57
C THR A 142 -4.75 0.02 11.91
N GLY A 143 -4.70 -0.74 13.01
CA GLY A 143 -4.66 -0.22 14.37
C GLY A 143 -5.96 0.46 14.81
N ARG A 144 -7.06 0.30 14.08
CA ARG A 144 -8.35 0.95 14.35
C ARG A 144 -9.51 -0.05 14.38
N VAL A 145 -10.53 0.29 15.12
CA VAL A 145 -11.82 -0.45 15.07
C VAL A 145 -12.48 -0.20 13.71
N PRO A 146 -13.08 -1.22 13.07
CA PRO A 146 -13.73 -1.03 11.78
C PRO A 146 -14.91 -0.06 11.87
N SER A 147 -15.06 0.78 10.87
CA SER A 147 -16.19 1.70 10.71
C SER A 147 -16.62 1.79 9.25
N ALA A 148 -17.90 2.07 9.03
CA ALA A 148 -18.40 2.39 7.70
C ALA A 148 -17.73 3.66 7.15
N SER A 149 -17.68 3.77 5.82
CA SER A 149 -17.21 4.99 5.16
C SER A 149 -18.31 6.06 5.14
N GLU A 150 -17.89 7.33 5.17
CA GLU A 150 -18.77 8.50 5.10
C GLU A 150 -18.44 9.32 3.84
N PRO A 151 -18.79 8.84 2.62
CA PRO A 151 -18.39 9.47 1.36
C PRO A 151 -19.17 10.75 1.02
N ALA A 152 -20.18 11.13 1.80
CA ALA A 152 -21.12 12.19 1.47
C ALA A 152 -20.42 13.53 1.16
N ALA A 153 -19.55 14.01 2.05
CA ALA A 153 -18.87 15.29 1.86
C ALA A 153 -17.99 15.34 0.60
N ARG A 154 -17.26 14.24 0.31
CA ARG A 154 -16.44 14.14 -0.91
C ARG A 154 -17.32 14.12 -2.16
N ARG A 155 -18.42 13.39 -2.13
CA ARG A 155 -19.40 13.31 -3.21
C ARG A 155 -20.06 14.67 -3.50
N GLU A 156 -20.44 15.40 -2.46
CA GLU A 156 -20.99 16.76 -2.56
C GLU A 156 -19.98 17.72 -3.17
N ARG A 157 -18.70 17.61 -2.78
CA ARG A 157 -17.64 18.43 -3.39
C ARG A 157 -17.41 18.11 -4.86
N VAL A 158 -17.48 16.83 -5.27
CA VAL A 158 -17.45 16.44 -6.68
C VAL A 158 -18.64 17.06 -7.44
N ALA A 159 -19.85 17.00 -6.86
CA ALA A 159 -21.04 17.58 -7.46
C ALA A 159 -20.91 19.10 -7.65
N GLU A 160 -20.37 19.80 -6.68
CA GLU A 160 -20.11 21.24 -6.75
C GLU A 160 -19.13 21.61 -7.87
N LEU A 161 -17.97 20.91 -7.93
CA LEU A 161 -16.95 21.15 -8.94
C LEU A 161 -17.46 20.87 -10.36
N LEU A 162 -18.18 19.75 -10.54
CA LEU A 162 -18.83 19.42 -11.81
C LEU A 162 -19.90 20.45 -12.18
N GLY A 163 -20.70 20.91 -11.21
CA GLY A 163 -21.70 21.97 -11.42
C GLY A 163 -21.07 23.26 -11.92
N ARG A 164 -19.91 23.67 -11.40
CA ARG A 164 -19.16 24.84 -11.86
C ARG A 164 -18.64 24.69 -13.30
N GLN A 165 -18.44 23.45 -13.77
CA GLN A 165 -18.07 23.13 -15.14
C GLN A 165 -19.28 22.91 -16.07
N GLY A 166 -20.52 23.16 -15.58
CA GLY A 166 -21.74 23.06 -16.37
C GLY A 166 -22.40 21.69 -16.44
N TYR A 167 -21.93 20.71 -15.67
CA TYR A 167 -22.57 19.38 -15.58
C TYR A 167 -23.83 19.42 -14.70
N LYS A 168 -24.85 18.64 -15.06
CA LYS A 168 -26.06 18.49 -14.24
C LYS A 168 -25.82 17.45 -13.16
N ALA A 169 -25.53 17.87 -11.92
CA ALA A 169 -25.15 17.02 -10.81
C ALA A 169 -26.11 17.08 -9.58
N GLY A 170 -27.31 17.65 -9.72
CA GLY A 170 -28.19 17.96 -8.58
C GLY A 170 -28.93 16.79 -7.93
N THR A 171 -28.85 15.56 -8.47
CA THR A 171 -29.36 14.34 -7.82
C THR A 171 -28.30 13.23 -7.90
N ARG A 172 -28.38 12.19 -7.06
CA ARG A 172 -27.42 11.07 -7.10
C ARG A 172 -27.27 10.44 -8.48
N ALA A 173 -28.39 10.16 -9.14
CA ALA A 173 -28.39 9.58 -10.50
C ALA A 173 -27.78 10.53 -11.54
N LYS A 174 -28.11 11.83 -11.45
CA LYS A 174 -27.53 12.84 -12.35
C LYS A 174 -26.04 13.05 -12.08
N LEU A 175 -25.61 13.04 -10.80
CA LEU A 175 -24.21 13.14 -10.42
C LEU A 175 -23.41 11.96 -10.98
N LEU A 176 -23.91 10.74 -10.85
CA LEU A 176 -23.25 9.55 -11.38
C LEU A 176 -23.08 9.64 -12.90
N ALA A 177 -24.14 10.00 -13.62
CA ALA A 177 -24.08 10.20 -15.08
C ALA A 177 -23.13 11.35 -15.46
N ALA A 178 -23.05 12.40 -14.65
CA ALA A 178 -22.12 13.52 -14.86
C ALA A 178 -20.67 13.09 -14.69
N VAL A 179 -20.36 12.27 -13.66
CA VAL A 179 -19.02 11.71 -13.44
C VAL A 179 -18.63 10.78 -14.60
N ASP A 180 -19.52 9.89 -15.03
CA ASP A 180 -19.23 8.98 -16.15
C ASP A 180 -18.96 9.77 -17.44
N ARG A 181 -19.78 10.79 -17.72
CA ARG A 181 -19.56 11.69 -18.85
C ARG A 181 -18.26 12.48 -18.74
N TRP A 182 -17.95 13.04 -17.58
CA TRP A 182 -16.70 13.76 -17.31
C TRP A 182 -15.47 12.88 -17.56
N ARG A 183 -15.50 11.59 -17.11
CA ARG A 183 -14.46 10.60 -17.39
C ARG A 183 -14.30 10.36 -18.89
N LEU A 184 -15.41 10.14 -19.61
CA LEU A 184 -15.38 9.86 -21.06
C LEU A 184 -14.81 11.04 -21.87
N GLU A 185 -15.13 12.27 -21.50
CA GLU A 185 -14.62 13.47 -22.17
C GLU A 185 -13.11 13.70 -21.93
N ARG A 186 -12.52 13.02 -20.95
CA ARG A 186 -11.11 13.16 -20.54
C ARG A 186 -10.32 11.86 -20.62
N LEU A 187 -10.82 10.87 -21.35
CA LEU A 187 -10.14 9.58 -21.48
C LEU A 187 -8.73 9.73 -22.04
N VAL A 188 -7.79 9.00 -21.42
CA VAL A 188 -6.44 8.82 -21.97
C VAL A 188 -6.53 7.90 -23.19
N PRO A 189 -6.08 8.34 -24.38
CA PRO A 189 -5.96 7.45 -25.52
C PRO A 189 -4.93 6.35 -25.20
N ARG A 190 -5.30 5.08 -25.36
CA ARG A 190 -4.43 3.91 -25.00
C ARG A 190 -3.01 4.02 -25.52
N LYS A 191 -2.85 4.43 -26.78
CA LYS A 191 -1.54 4.62 -27.42
C LYS A 191 -0.70 5.74 -26.82
N SER A 192 -1.32 6.65 -26.07
CA SER A 192 -0.67 7.81 -25.46
C SER A 192 -0.23 7.54 -24.01
N ILE A 193 -0.60 6.42 -23.41
CA ILE A 193 -0.30 6.13 -22.00
C ILE A 193 1.20 6.23 -21.69
N PRO A 194 2.16 5.62 -22.44
CA PRO A 194 3.58 5.73 -22.10
C PRO A 194 4.10 7.17 -22.18
N MET A 195 3.77 7.89 -23.24
CA MET A 195 4.18 9.28 -23.44
C MET A 195 3.59 10.21 -22.36
N LEU A 196 2.33 10.01 -22.01
CA LEU A 196 1.66 10.77 -20.96
C LEU A 196 2.27 10.44 -19.59
N ALA A 197 2.60 9.16 -19.34
CA ALA A 197 3.27 8.74 -18.11
C ALA A 197 4.60 9.47 -17.93
N ASP A 198 5.45 9.51 -18.95
CA ASP A 198 6.74 10.19 -18.90
C ASP A 198 6.59 11.68 -18.60
N ALA A 199 5.62 12.35 -19.25
CA ALA A 199 5.35 13.77 -19.03
C ALA A 199 4.83 14.05 -17.61
N VAL A 200 3.90 13.23 -17.12
CA VAL A 200 3.34 13.35 -15.77
C VAL A 200 4.40 13.05 -14.71
N ILE A 201 5.22 12.03 -14.90
CA ILE A 201 6.34 11.70 -14.00
C ILE A 201 7.30 12.89 -13.91
N ALA A 202 7.71 13.48 -15.02
CA ALA A 202 8.60 14.63 -15.04
C ALA A 202 8.00 15.83 -14.29
N GLN A 203 6.72 16.11 -14.47
CA GLN A 203 6.01 17.18 -13.76
C GLN A 203 5.96 16.91 -12.25
N LEU A 204 5.58 15.73 -11.84
CA LEU A 204 5.46 15.34 -10.42
C LEU A 204 6.83 15.24 -9.74
N ASP A 205 7.88 14.76 -10.42
CA ASP A 205 9.25 14.75 -9.88
C ASP A 205 9.77 16.16 -9.68
N GLY A 206 9.49 17.08 -10.60
CA GLY A 206 9.76 18.50 -10.42
C GLY A 206 9.01 19.10 -9.21
N GLY A 207 7.79 18.68 -8.97
CA GLY A 207 7.02 19.01 -7.76
C GLY A 207 7.67 18.45 -6.49
N ALA A 208 7.98 17.15 -6.49
CA ALA A 208 8.66 16.50 -5.38
C ALA A 208 10.04 17.12 -5.08
N ALA A 209 10.79 17.52 -6.11
CA ALA A 209 12.05 18.22 -5.94
C ALA A 209 11.89 19.54 -5.16
N ARG A 210 10.79 20.27 -5.38
CA ARG A 210 10.49 21.52 -4.67
C ARG A 210 9.90 21.31 -3.27
N HIS A 211 9.01 20.34 -3.11
CA HIS A 211 8.16 20.25 -1.91
C HIS A 211 8.48 19.07 -0.98
N LEU A 212 9.19 18.03 -1.44
CA LEU A 212 9.63 16.90 -0.63
C LEU A 212 11.13 16.93 -0.35
N VAL A 213 11.96 17.01 -1.40
CA VAL A 213 13.41 16.83 -1.31
C VAL A 213 14.10 17.76 -0.30
N PRO A 214 13.73 19.06 -0.15
CA PRO A 214 14.34 19.94 0.84
C PRO A 214 14.20 19.45 2.29
N HIS A 215 13.18 18.63 2.57
CA HIS A 215 12.91 18.09 3.89
C HIS A 215 13.64 16.77 4.17
N LEU A 216 14.19 16.12 3.14
CA LEU A 216 14.95 14.88 3.29
C LEU A 216 16.38 15.17 3.79
N PRO A 217 17.01 14.21 4.53
CA PRO A 217 18.44 14.25 4.82
C PRO A 217 19.26 14.36 3.53
N LYS A 218 20.39 15.11 3.59
CA LYS A 218 21.25 15.33 2.41
C LYS A 218 21.60 14.03 1.67
N ALA A 219 21.91 12.97 2.41
CA ALA A 219 22.30 11.67 1.86
C ALA A 219 21.19 10.97 1.03
N LEU A 220 19.94 11.42 1.12
CA LEU A 220 18.81 10.83 0.40
C LEU A 220 18.27 11.71 -0.74
N ARG A 221 18.78 12.93 -0.88
CA ARG A 221 18.25 13.90 -1.86
C ARG A 221 18.52 13.52 -3.30
N ASP A 222 19.63 12.81 -3.53
CA ASP A 222 20.08 12.39 -4.86
C ASP A 222 19.62 10.94 -5.22
N ILE A 223 18.81 10.32 -4.38
CA ILE A 223 18.25 8.99 -4.69
C ILE A 223 17.23 9.14 -5.82
N PRO A 224 17.31 8.32 -6.90
CA PRO A 224 16.31 8.29 -7.95
C PRO A 224 14.92 7.99 -7.38
N ARG A 225 13.95 8.85 -7.66
CA ARG A 225 12.61 8.80 -7.10
C ARG A 225 11.55 8.25 -8.07
N ALA A 226 11.89 8.20 -9.35
CA ALA A 226 10.95 7.92 -10.41
C ALA A 226 11.54 7.04 -11.52
N ASN A 227 12.47 6.12 -11.17
CA ASN A 227 13.07 5.20 -12.12
C ASN A 227 12.12 4.03 -12.39
N ILE A 228 11.25 4.17 -13.37
CA ILE A 228 10.18 3.21 -13.66
C ILE A 228 9.96 3.07 -15.17
N ARG A 229 9.53 1.88 -15.60
CA ARG A 229 9.03 1.62 -16.95
C ARG A 229 7.57 1.18 -16.90
N PHE A 230 6.74 1.76 -17.75
CA PHE A 230 5.36 1.33 -17.94
C PHE A 230 5.31 0.16 -18.94
N LEU A 231 4.60 -0.90 -18.57
CA LEU A 231 4.40 -2.11 -19.34
C LEU A 231 2.91 -2.31 -19.57
N ALA A 232 2.45 -2.23 -20.82
CA ALA A 232 1.06 -2.55 -21.15
C ALA A 232 0.87 -4.06 -21.10
N ILE A 233 -0.13 -4.52 -20.33
CA ILE A 233 -0.49 -5.95 -20.20
C ILE A 233 -1.90 -6.13 -20.74
N GLU A 234 -2.07 -7.10 -21.61
CA GLU A 234 -3.37 -7.52 -22.11
C GLU A 234 -4.01 -8.51 -21.11
N ASP A 235 -5.34 -8.54 -21.08
CA ASP A 235 -6.14 -9.47 -20.27
C ASP A 235 -5.85 -9.43 -18.75
N ALA A 236 -5.38 -8.30 -18.22
CA ALA A 236 -5.14 -8.15 -16.80
C ALA A 236 -6.45 -7.98 -16.02
N TRP A 237 -6.61 -8.75 -14.94
CA TRP A 237 -7.75 -8.63 -14.03
C TRP A 237 -7.69 -7.41 -13.10
N PHE A 238 -6.56 -6.70 -13.08
CA PHE A 238 -6.30 -5.48 -12.27
C PHE A 238 -6.15 -4.25 -13.17
N SER A 239 -6.25 -3.06 -12.60
CA SER A 239 -6.08 -1.80 -13.33
C SER A 239 -4.62 -1.47 -13.59
N GLY A 240 -3.77 -1.71 -12.61
CA GLY A 240 -2.33 -1.57 -12.68
C GLY A 240 -1.67 -2.16 -11.44
N SER A 241 -0.39 -2.50 -11.54
CA SER A 241 0.42 -3.04 -10.46
C SER A 241 1.85 -2.53 -10.55
N MET A 242 2.33 -1.90 -9.49
CA MET A 242 3.71 -1.48 -9.35
C MET A 242 4.56 -2.68 -8.90
N ASN A 243 5.70 -2.85 -9.54
CA ASN A 243 6.65 -3.93 -9.28
C ASN A 243 8.04 -3.33 -9.04
N TYR A 244 8.43 -3.20 -7.76
CA TYR A 244 9.72 -2.65 -7.39
C TYR A 244 10.83 -3.70 -7.51
N LEU A 245 11.83 -3.43 -8.36
CA LEU A 245 12.91 -4.36 -8.68
C LEU A 245 14.09 -4.17 -7.70
N GLY A 246 13.86 -4.43 -6.42
CA GLY A 246 14.80 -4.16 -5.34
C GLY A 246 16.15 -4.87 -5.46
N ARG A 247 16.28 -5.92 -6.29
CA ARG A 247 17.53 -6.63 -6.57
C ARG A 247 18.26 -6.12 -7.82
N ALA A 248 17.69 -5.15 -8.55
CA ALA A 248 18.35 -4.58 -9.71
C ALA A 248 19.62 -3.82 -9.31
N ARG A 249 20.74 -4.14 -9.95
CA ARG A 249 22.06 -3.55 -9.71
C ARG A 249 22.62 -2.96 -11.01
N ASP A 250 23.39 -1.88 -10.89
CA ASP A 250 24.20 -1.36 -11.97
C ASP A 250 25.49 -2.20 -12.15
N ARG A 251 26.35 -1.76 -13.10
CA ARG A 251 27.62 -2.44 -13.38
C ARG A 251 28.61 -2.42 -12.21
N ASP A 252 28.46 -1.45 -11.30
CA ASP A 252 29.28 -1.29 -10.11
C ASP A 252 28.68 -1.98 -8.88
N GLY A 253 27.57 -2.73 -9.05
CA GLY A 253 26.85 -3.44 -7.98
C GLY A 253 26.00 -2.54 -7.10
N LYS A 254 25.78 -1.27 -7.46
CA LYS A 254 24.93 -0.35 -6.71
C LYS A 254 23.45 -0.55 -7.04
N PRO A 255 22.52 -0.32 -6.09
CA PRO A 255 21.09 -0.39 -6.37
C PRO A 255 20.67 0.57 -7.50
N ARG A 256 19.87 0.08 -8.44
CA ARG A 256 19.33 0.89 -9.54
C ARG A 256 18.09 1.69 -9.15
N TYR A 257 17.45 1.37 -8.01
CA TYR A 257 16.19 1.97 -7.58
C TYR A 257 15.12 1.92 -8.68
N GLU A 258 14.99 0.77 -9.32
CA GLU A 258 14.19 0.57 -10.54
C GLU A 258 12.87 -0.12 -10.22
N ALA A 259 11.84 0.25 -10.96
CA ALA A 259 10.52 -0.38 -10.90
C ALA A 259 9.95 -0.62 -12.30
N THR A 260 8.92 -1.46 -12.38
CA THR A 260 8.01 -1.53 -13.53
C THR A 260 6.60 -1.25 -13.05
N TYR A 261 5.78 -0.66 -13.90
CA TYR A 261 4.35 -0.52 -13.70
C TYR A 261 3.62 -1.26 -14.80
N GLU A 262 2.94 -2.33 -14.42
CA GLU A 262 2.09 -3.10 -15.29
C GLU A 262 0.72 -2.40 -15.34
N ILE A 263 0.34 -1.89 -16.51
CA ILE A 263 -0.96 -1.25 -16.70
C ILE A 263 -1.83 -2.12 -17.61
N ASN A 264 -3.07 -2.33 -17.19
CA ASN A 264 -4.05 -3.01 -18.04
C ASN A 264 -4.29 -2.20 -19.32
N ALA A 265 -3.95 -2.79 -20.47
CA ALA A 265 -4.10 -2.15 -21.78
C ALA A 265 -5.56 -1.79 -22.12
N ALA A 266 -6.54 -2.45 -21.46
CA ALA A 266 -7.97 -2.17 -21.63
C ALA A 266 -8.48 -1.08 -20.67
N LEU A 267 -7.66 -0.59 -19.74
CA LEU A 267 -8.06 0.38 -18.74
C LEU A 267 -8.61 1.66 -19.38
N GLN A 268 -9.81 2.02 -18.97
CA GLN A 268 -10.41 3.33 -19.26
C GLN A 268 -10.22 4.26 -18.08
N ILE A 269 -9.31 5.21 -18.20
CA ILE A 269 -8.97 6.16 -17.14
C ILE A 269 -8.97 7.59 -17.71
N SER A 270 -9.49 8.54 -16.96
CA SER A 270 -9.39 9.95 -17.32
C SER A 270 -7.99 10.49 -17.04
N VAL A 271 -7.58 11.54 -17.77
CA VAL A 271 -6.26 12.18 -17.56
C VAL A 271 -6.05 12.61 -16.11
N PRO A 272 -7.01 13.29 -15.42
CA PRO A 272 -6.80 13.67 -14.02
C PRO A 272 -6.68 12.47 -13.05
N GLU A 273 -7.47 11.40 -13.26
CA GLU A 273 -7.33 10.18 -12.48
C GLU A 273 -5.99 9.46 -12.78
N PHE A 274 -5.48 9.54 -14.03
CA PHE A 274 -4.18 9.02 -14.41
C PHE A 274 -3.03 9.80 -13.74
N VAL A 275 -3.11 11.13 -13.66
CA VAL A 275 -2.13 11.96 -12.93
C VAL A 275 -2.09 11.57 -11.45
N GLN A 276 -3.26 11.37 -10.83
CA GLN A 276 -3.35 10.91 -9.45
C GLN A 276 -2.77 9.49 -9.29
N LEU A 277 -3.07 8.57 -10.22
CA LEU A 277 -2.50 7.22 -10.23
C LEU A 277 -0.97 7.25 -10.32
N VAL A 278 -0.39 8.05 -11.22
CA VAL A 278 1.07 8.18 -11.35
C VAL A 278 1.69 8.81 -10.09
N SER A 279 1.02 9.74 -9.43
CA SER A 279 1.50 10.28 -8.16
C SER A 279 1.52 9.22 -7.05
N HIS A 280 0.51 8.35 -7.01
CA HIS A 280 0.38 7.25 -6.06
C HIS A 280 1.44 6.17 -6.28
N GLU A 281 1.53 5.68 -7.51
CA GLU A 281 2.40 4.54 -7.83
C GLU A 281 3.88 4.95 -7.93
N VAL A 282 4.18 6.16 -8.43
CA VAL A 282 5.53 6.54 -8.79
C VAL A 282 6.09 7.61 -7.86
N VAL A 283 5.77 8.90 -8.12
CA VAL A 283 6.45 10.04 -7.48
C VAL A 283 5.48 11.12 -7.00
N PRO A 284 5.49 11.44 -5.70
CA PRO A 284 6.32 10.87 -4.64
C PRO A 284 5.72 9.68 -3.87
N GLY A 285 4.96 8.81 -4.54
CA GLY A 285 4.30 7.64 -3.97
C GLY A 285 5.22 6.43 -3.73
N HIS A 286 4.76 5.24 -4.17
CA HIS A 286 5.40 3.97 -3.82
C HIS A 286 6.83 3.83 -4.30
N VAL A 287 7.15 4.11 -5.58
CA VAL A 287 8.54 3.99 -6.09
C VAL A 287 9.49 4.89 -5.31
N THR A 288 9.09 6.14 -5.03
CA THR A 288 9.89 7.05 -4.21
C THR A 288 10.13 6.50 -2.81
N THR A 289 9.08 6.02 -2.14
CA THR A 289 9.16 5.49 -0.76
C THR A 289 10.10 4.29 -0.70
N PHE A 290 9.96 3.36 -1.65
CA PHE A 290 10.76 2.14 -1.71
C PHE A 290 12.23 2.43 -2.04
N ALA A 291 12.49 3.38 -2.94
CA ALA A 291 13.86 3.81 -3.23
C ALA A 291 14.57 4.39 -2.00
N LEU A 292 13.86 5.19 -1.21
CA LEU A 292 14.43 5.77 0.03
C LEU A 292 14.64 4.70 1.11
N ILE A 293 13.72 3.76 1.29
CA ILE A 293 13.85 2.63 2.20
C ILE A 293 15.05 1.76 1.79
N GLN A 294 15.16 1.41 0.52
CA GLN A 294 16.30 0.65 0.00
C GLN A 294 17.63 1.38 0.21
N ALA A 295 17.65 2.70 0.00
CA ALA A 295 18.86 3.52 0.23
C ALA A 295 19.25 3.55 1.72
N LEU A 296 18.30 3.58 2.64
CA LEU A 296 18.54 3.50 4.09
C LEU A 296 19.04 2.10 4.49
N TYR A 297 18.46 1.05 3.95
CA TYR A 297 18.94 -0.33 4.17
C TYR A 297 20.37 -0.51 3.68
N ALA A 298 20.68 -0.10 2.45
CA ALA A 298 22.04 -0.16 1.89
C ALA A 298 23.08 0.60 2.72
N ARG A 299 22.65 1.65 3.44
CA ARG A 299 23.48 2.41 4.40
C ARG A 299 23.46 1.85 5.82
N ARG A 300 22.89 0.66 6.04
CA ARG A 300 22.75 0.01 7.35
C ARG A 300 22.06 0.88 8.41
N LYS A 301 21.07 1.68 7.97
CA LYS A 301 20.21 2.48 8.85
C LYS A 301 18.93 1.77 9.24
N LEU A 302 18.54 0.76 8.47
CA LEU A 302 17.39 -0.11 8.69
C LEU A 302 17.87 -1.57 8.74
N GLY A 303 17.16 -2.44 9.43
CA GLY A 303 17.39 -3.86 9.50
C GLY A 303 16.74 -4.63 8.34
N PHE A 304 16.79 -5.98 8.42
CA PHE A 304 16.27 -6.86 7.38
C PHE A 304 14.78 -6.65 7.10
N GLU A 305 14.00 -6.26 8.10
CA GLU A 305 12.56 -5.96 7.99
C GLU A 305 12.23 -4.93 6.90
N ALA A 306 13.21 -4.09 6.54
CA ALA A 306 13.07 -3.12 5.45
C ALA A 306 13.18 -3.72 4.05
N THR A 307 13.62 -4.98 3.93
CA THR A 307 13.92 -5.62 2.64
C THR A 307 12.73 -6.33 2.02
N VAL A 308 11.67 -6.55 2.81
CA VAL A 308 10.44 -7.21 2.37
C VAL A 308 9.27 -6.30 2.68
N LEU A 309 8.66 -5.77 1.64
CA LEU A 309 7.42 -5.00 1.80
C LEU A 309 6.27 -5.97 1.96
N THR A 310 5.52 -5.84 3.06
CA THR A 310 4.52 -6.83 3.47
C THR A 310 3.13 -6.21 3.42
N MET A 311 2.30 -6.66 2.48
CA MET A 311 0.90 -6.25 2.33
C MET A 311 0.04 -6.76 3.51
N ASN A 312 -1.17 -6.25 3.63
CA ASN A 312 -2.12 -6.60 4.70
C ASN A 312 -1.63 -6.26 6.12
N THR A 313 -0.71 -5.31 6.25
CA THR A 313 -0.10 -4.91 7.52
C THR A 313 -0.32 -3.43 7.82
N ARG A 314 -0.04 -3.03 9.08
CA ARG A 314 0.00 -1.62 9.49
C ARG A 314 1.02 -0.80 8.68
N GLY A 315 2.11 -1.44 8.26
CA GLY A 315 3.12 -0.84 7.37
C GLY A 315 2.55 -0.55 5.99
N ALA A 316 1.82 -1.51 5.41
CA ALA A 316 1.12 -1.32 4.15
C ALA A 316 0.05 -0.21 4.24
N ALA A 317 -0.72 -0.16 5.33
CA ALA A 317 -1.69 0.91 5.55
C ALA A 317 -1.04 2.30 5.51
N LEU A 318 0.12 2.48 6.15
CA LEU A 318 0.86 3.73 6.09
C LEU A 318 1.38 4.02 4.68
N SER A 319 1.91 3.01 3.97
CA SER A 319 2.41 3.13 2.60
C SER A 319 1.31 3.60 1.63
N GLU A 320 0.12 2.98 1.69
CA GLU A 320 -1.06 3.40 0.92
C GLU A 320 -1.48 4.84 1.26
N GLY A 321 -1.42 5.19 2.56
CA GLY A 321 -1.72 6.54 3.02
C GLY A 321 -0.77 7.60 2.46
N ILE A 322 0.53 7.30 2.39
CA ILE A 322 1.54 8.18 1.77
C ILE A 322 1.24 8.34 0.28
N ALA A 323 1.01 7.23 -0.41
CA ALA A 323 0.75 7.20 -1.85
C ALA A 323 -0.53 7.96 -2.22
N ASN A 324 -1.61 7.82 -1.46
CA ASN A 324 -2.86 8.55 -1.70
C ASN A 324 -2.77 10.06 -1.39
N ASN A 325 -1.81 10.47 -0.57
CA ASN A 325 -1.50 11.89 -0.33
C ASN A 325 -0.38 12.43 -1.24
N ALA A 326 0.20 11.62 -2.10
CA ALA A 326 1.38 11.97 -2.90
C ALA A 326 1.12 13.16 -3.83
N ILE A 327 -0.04 13.22 -4.48
CA ILE A 327 -0.41 14.35 -5.33
C ILE A 327 -0.38 15.68 -4.58
N LEU A 328 -0.90 15.72 -3.36
CA LEU A 328 -0.88 16.92 -2.52
C LEU A 328 0.56 17.26 -2.07
N ILE A 329 1.38 16.23 -1.79
CA ILE A 329 2.80 16.43 -1.44
C ILE A 329 3.57 17.00 -2.62
N ALA A 330 3.36 16.49 -3.84
CA ALA A 330 4.00 16.99 -5.06
C ALA A 330 3.67 18.46 -5.34
N HIS A 331 2.45 18.87 -5.05
CA HIS A 331 2.01 20.27 -5.22
C HIS A 331 2.29 21.17 -4.02
N GLY A 332 2.82 20.65 -2.89
CA GLY A 332 2.96 21.40 -1.64
C GLY A 332 1.61 21.85 -1.07
N ALA A 333 0.53 21.21 -1.50
CA ALA A 333 -0.84 21.51 -1.10
C ALA A 333 -1.18 20.88 0.25
N THR A 334 -1.99 21.53 1.06
CA THR A 334 -2.49 21.00 2.35
C THR A 334 -3.83 20.31 2.17
N ALA A 335 -4.67 20.86 1.32
CA ALA A 335 -6.02 20.36 0.99
C ALA A 335 -6.18 20.19 -0.52
N ILE A 336 -7.23 19.50 -0.94
CA ILE A 336 -7.55 19.29 -2.36
C ILE A 336 -7.84 20.61 -3.05
N ASP A 337 -8.49 21.53 -2.35
CA ASP A 337 -8.84 22.85 -2.88
C ASP A 337 -7.61 23.72 -3.22
N ASP A 338 -6.43 23.38 -2.66
CA ASP A 338 -5.15 24.04 -2.98
C ASP A 338 -4.54 23.54 -4.31
N LEU A 339 -5.08 22.47 -4.91
CA LEU A 339 -4.63 21.98 -6.21
C LEU A 339 -5.03 22.98 -7.31
N PRO A 340 -4.13 23.25 -8.28
CA PRO A 340 -4.29 24.38 -9.21
C PRO A 340 -5.41 24.19 -10.24
N ASP A 341 -5.80 22.95 -10.52
CA ASP A 341 -6.74 22.60 -11.59
C ASP A 341 -8.00 21.94 -11.03
N PRO A 342 -9.20 22.44 -11.30
CA PRO A 342 -10.47 21.82 -10.90
C PRO A 342 -10.64 20.38 -11.37
N ASP A 343 -10.11 20.01 -12.53
CA ASP A 343 -10.16 18.63 -13.01
C ASP A 343 -9.27 17.71 -12.16
N LEU A 344 -8.08 18.20 -11.78
CA LEU A 344 -7.21 17.47 -10.85
C LEU A 344 -7.83 17.34 -9.45
N GLN A 345 -8.57 18.37 -9.00
CA GLN A 345 -9.34 18.28 -7.75
C GLN A 345 -10.41 17.19 -7.84
N ILE A 346 -11.16 17.12 -8.93
CA ILE A 346 -12.17 16.07 -9.17
C ILE A 346 -11.51 14.70 -9.22
N GLY A 347 -10.45 14.53 -10.02
CA GLY A 347 -9.73 13.24 -10.12
C GLY A 347 -9.21 12.76 -8.76
N THR A 348 -8.67 13.67 -7.94
CA THR A 348 -8.20 13.36 -6.58
C THR A 348 -9.35 12.97 -5.65
N LEU A 349 -10.48 13.68 -5.70
CA LEU A 349 -11.67 13.33 -4.91
C LEU A 349 -12.24 11.97 -5.31
N LEU A 350 -12.26 11.65 -6.61
CA LEU A 350 -12.70 10.35 -7.10
C LEU A 350 -11.76 9.23 -6.62
N ALA A 351 -10.45 9.46 -6.58
CA ALA A 351 -9.49 8.51 -6.01
C ALA A 351 -9.73 8.27 -4.50
N LEU A 352 -9.99 9.32 -3.73
CA LEU A 352 -10.35 9.18 -2.31
C LEU A 352 -11.70 8.47 -2.10
N LEU A 353 -12.66 8.68 -2.98
CA LEU A 353 -13.91 7.92 -2.99
C LEU A 353 -13.69 6.43 -3.32
N GLN A 354 -12.63 6.08 -4.08
CA GLN A 354 -12.23 4.68 -4.24
C GLN A 354 -11.73 4.04 -2.94
N ASP A 355 -11.04 4.80 -2.08
CA ASP A 355 -10.63 4.32 -0.75
C ASP A 355 -11.84 4.12 0.16
N ASP A 356 -12.80 5.05 0.12
CA ASP A 356 -14.09 4.86 0.78
C ASP A 356 -14.80 3.60 0.27
N ALA A 357 -14.79 3.37 -1.05
CA ALA A 357 -15.41 2.20 -1.67
C ALA A 357 -14.74 0.89 -1.24
N LYS A 358 -13.41 0.84 -1.17
CA LYS A 358 -12.65 -0.34 -0.69
C LYS A 358 -13.04 -0.67 0.74
N ASN A 359 -12.99 0.31 1.65
CA ASN A 359 -13.38 0.13 3.04
C ASN A 359 -14.87 -0.24 3.17
N GLN A 360 -15.76 0.42 2.41
CA GLN A 360 -17.20 0.15 2.45
C GLN A 360 -17.52 -1.26 1.95
N SER A 361 -16.86 -1.71 0.87
CA SER A 361 -16.99 -3.08 0.38
C SER A 361 -16.61 -4.09 1.46
N SER A 362 -15.47 -3.89 2.11
CA SER A 362 -15.00 -4.72 3.22
C SER A 362 -16.03 -4.76 4.36
N TYR A 363 -16.45 -3.59 4.83
CA TYR A 363 -17.37 -3.44 5.96
C TYR A 363 -18.73 -4.09 5.68
N LEU A 364 -19.36 -3.76 4.55
CA LEU A 364 -20.67 -4.31 4.19
C LEU A 364 -20.61 -5.83 3.96
N THR A 365 -19.53 -6.34 3.38
CA THR A 365 -19.37 -7.78 3.10
C THR A 365 -19.11 -8.58 4.37
N TRP A 366 -18.20 -8.16 5.22
CA TRP A 366 -17.70 -8.99 6.33
C TRP A 366 -18.33 -8.65 7.68
N ARG A 367 -18.66 -7.37 7.91
CA ARG A 367 -19.36 -6.96 9.14
C ARG A 367 -20.87 -7.12 9.03
N GLU A 368 -21.43 -6.51 7.97
CA GLU A 368 -22.89 -6.45 7.78
C GLU A 368 -23.46 -7.65 6.99
N ARG A 369 -22.59 -8.41 6.32
CA ARG A 369 -22.94 -9.62 5.54
C ARG A 369 -23.93 -9.37 4.41
N TRP A 370 -23.81 -8.22 3.74
CA TRP A 370 -24.70 -7.85 2.65
C TRP A 370 -24.47 -8.68 1.39
N PRO A 371 -25.52 -8.89 0.58
CA PRO A 371 -25.43 -9.51 -0.75
C PRO A 371 -24.55 -8.68 -1.70
N VAL A 372 -23.91 -9.35 -2.67
CA VAL A 372 -23.02 -8.72 -3.66
C VAL A 372 -23.68 -7.54 -4.39
N ASP A 373 -24.93 -7.73 -4.85
CA ASP A 373 -25.63 -6.71 -5.65
C ASP A 373 -25.95 -5.46 -4.83
N GLU A 374 -26.22 -5.60 -3.55
CA GLU A 374 -26.45 -4.46 -2.67
C GLU A 374 -25.15 -3.71 -2.38
N VAL A 375 -24.05 -4.43 -2.12
CA VAL A 375 -22.71 -3.82 -1.98
C VAL A 375 -22.36 -3.07 -3.26
N ARG A 376 -22.47 -3.71 -4.43
CA ARG A 376 -22.21 -3.10 -5.74
C ARG A 376 -23.00 -1.80 -5.94
N ARG A 377 -24.29 -1.82 -5.63
CA ARG A 377 -25.18 -0.65 -5.75
C ARG A 377 -24.70 0.52 -4.86
N VAL A 378 -24.31 0.26 -3.61
CA VAL A 378 -23.77 1.28 -2.71
C VAL A 378 -22.47 1.86 -3.27
N LEU A 379 -21.53 1.00 -3.69
CA LEU A 379 -20.25 1.47 -4.23
C LEU A 379 -20.45 2.34 -5.48
N ARG A 380 -21.39 1.96 -6.34
CA ARG A 380 -21.71 2.71 -7.57
C ARG A 380 -22.30 4.09 -7.26
N HIS A 381 -23.28 4.15 -6.35
CA HIS A 381 -24.04 5.37 -6.11
C HIS A 381 -23.46 6.28 -5.03
N ASP A 382 -22.85 5.73 -3.99
CA ASP A 382 -22.33 6.53 -2.89
C ASP A 382 -20.86 6.87 -3.04
N CYS A 383 -20.07 5.99 -3.68
CA CYS A 383 -18.65 6.20 -3.93
C CYS A 383 -18.31 6.57 -5.39
N LEU A 384 -19.32 6.68 -6.26
CA LEU A 384 -19.15 7.07 -7.68
C LEU A 384 -18.18 6.16 -8.46
N CYS A 385 -18.10 4.89 -8.08
CA CYS A 385 -17.29 3.90 -8.78
C CYS A 385 -17.77 3.71 -10.22
N SER A 386 -16.87 3.35 -11.15
CA SER A 386 -17.29 2.78 -12.44
C SER A 386 -17.98 1.43 -12.22
N GLU A 387 -18.78 0.97 -13.20
CA GLU A 387 -19.43 -0.37 -13.14
C GLU A 387 -18.39 -1.45 -12.86
N GLU A 388 -17.34 -1.52 -13.70
CA GLU A 388 -16.27 -2.50 -13.56
C GLU A 388 -15.62 -2.49 -12.17
N ARG A 389 -15.38 -1.29 -11.62
CA ARG A 389 -14.76 -1.15 -10.30
C ARG A 389 -15.67 -1.59 -9.18
N ALA A 390 -16.96 -1.25 -9.27
CA ALA A 390 -17.96 -1.68 -8.31
C ALA A 390 -18.12 -3.20 -8.31
N ASP A 391 -18.13 -3.84 -9.49
CA ASP A 391 -18.20 -5.30 -9.65
C ASP A 391 -16.97 -5.99 -9.02
N LYS A 392 -15.76 -5.51 -9.31
CA LYS A 392 -14.53 -6.06 -8.73
C LYS A 392 -14.50 -5.95 -7.20
N LEU A 393 -14.86 -4.78 -6.66
CA LEU A 393 -14.86 -4.53 -5.22
C LEU A 393 -15.95 -5.29 -4.49
N ALA A 394 -17.18 -5.37 -5.03
CA ALA A 394 -18.26 -6.13 -4.41
C ALA A 394 -18.06 -7.65 -4.54
N GLY A 395 -17.39 -8.09 -5.59
CA GLY A 395 -17.15 -9.50 -5.93
C GLY A 395 -15.79 -10.00 -5.43
N ALA A 396 -14.88 -10.24 -6.37
CA ALA A 396 -13.65 -10.98 -6.13
C ALA A 396 -12.76 -10.39 -5.02
N TRP A 397 -12.58 -9.08 -4.98
CA TRP A 397 -11.71 -8.44 -4.00
C TRP A 397 -12.37 -8.32 -2.63
N GLY A 398 -13.60 -7.81 -2.57
CA GLY A 398 -14.30 -7.62 -1.31
C GLY A 398 -14.57 -8.93 -0.59
N ARG A 399 -14.78 -10.02 -1.35
CA ARG A 399 -15.04 -11.37 -0.81
C ARG A 399 -13.79 -12.22 -0.63
N HIS A 400 -12.63 -11.73 -1.03
CA HIS A 400 -11.39 -12.46 -0.77
C HIS A 400 -11.13 -12.55 0.74
N PRO A 401 -10.93 -13.75 1.31
CA PRO A 401 -10.87 -13.95 2.76
C PRO A 401 -9.74 -13.18 3.46
N LEU A 402 -8.64 -12.89 2.79
CA LEU A 402 -7.55 -12.08 3.30
C LEU A 402 -7.70 -10.61 2.88
N LEU A 403 -7.67 -10.33 1.57
CA LEU A 403 -7.67 -8.95 1.06
C LEU A 403 -8.91 -8.17 1.49
N GLY A 404 -10.08 -8.82 1.44
CA GLY A 404 -11.36 -8.22 1.82
C GLY A 404 -11.41 -7.83 3.29
N ARG A 405 -10.72 -8.57 4.18
CA ARG A 405 -10.75 -8.32 5.64
C ARG A 405 -9.59 -7.47 6.15
N MET A 406 -8.41 -7.51 5.50
CA MET A 406 -7.21 -6.84 6.02
C MET A 406 -6.67 -5.73 5.13
N TYR A 407 -6.75 -5.88 3.78
CA TYR A 407 -6.12 -4.92 2.87
C TYR A 407 -7.06 -3.78 2.45
N LEU A 408 -8.31 -4.10 2.09
CA LEU A 408 -9.24 -3.05 1.64
C LEU A 408 -9.48 -1.96 2.70
N PRO A 409 -9.62 -2.26 4.02
CA PRO A 409 -9.73 -1.22 5.05
C PRO A 409 -8.46 -0.39 5.23
N ALA A 410 -7.28 -0.96 4.91
CA ALA A 410 -5.99 -0.30 5.10
C ALA A 410 -5.85 0.99 4.30
N TYR A 411 -6.40 1.04 3.09
CA TYR A 411 -6.37 2.22 2.22
C TYR A 411 -6.93 3.46 2.91
N ARG A 412 -8.17 3.40 3.34
CA ARG A 412 -8.83 4.54 4.02
C ARG A 412 -8.12 4.91 5.31
N ALA A 413 -7.78 3.91 6.14
CA ALA A 413 -7.13 4.13 7.43
C ALA A 413 -5.79 4.86 7.26
N GLY A 414 -4.96 4.45 6.31
CA GLY A 414 -3.70 5.10 5.98
C GLY A 414 -3.89 6.51 5.42
N THR A 415 -4.79 6.67 4.45
CA THR A 415 -5.09 7.95 3.80
C THR A 415 -5.53 9.01 4.81
N GLU A 416 -6.45 8.67 5.72
CA GLU A 416 -6.92 9.56 6.77
C GLU A 416 -5.81 9.90 7.76
N LYS A 417 -4.99 8.90 8.17
CA LYS A 417 -3.88 9.10 9.09
C LYS A 417 -2.85 10.07 8.52
N VAL A 418 -2.42 9.87 7.29
CA VAL A 418 -1.43 10.75 6.64
C VAL A 418 -1.99 12.15 6.43
N ALA A 419 -3.24 12.28 5.99
CA ALA A 419 -3.91 13.57 5.85
C ALA A 419 -4.01 14.31 7.21
N GLU A 420 -4.34 13.60 8.30
CA GLU A 420 -4.36 14.16 9.64
C GLU A 420 -2.98 14.68 10.08
N LEU A 421 -1.94 13.86 9.89
CA LEU A 421 -0.57 14.24 10.25
C LEU A 421 -0.09 15.48 9.48
N ARG A 422 -0.41 15.56 8.19
CA ARG A 422 -0.06 16.70 7.33
C ARG A 422 -0.80 18.00 7.75
N ARG A 423 -2.02 17.91 8.23
CA ARG A 423 -2.74 19.07 8.78
C ARG A 423 -2.18 19.52 10.12
N ARG A 424 -1.74 18.60 10.99
CA ARG A 424 -1.29 18.89 12.35
C ARG A 424 0.18 19.32 12.44
N HIS A 425 1.01 18.94 11.47
CA HIS A 425 2.45 19.12 11.52
C HIS A 425 2.99 19.80 10.26
N PRO A 426 3.99 20.69 10.39
CA PRO A 426 4.63 21.30 9.24
C PRO A 426 5.37 20.23 8.42
N ALA A 427 5.50 20.47 7.10
CA ALA A 427 6.17 19.58 6.15
C ALA A 427 7.56 19.14 6.62
N ALA A 428 8.35 20.06 7.18
CA ALA A 428 9.68 19.77 7.72
C ALA A 428 9.71 18.76 8.89
N THR A 429 8.54 18.48 9.50
CA THR A 429 8.41 17.49 10.58
C THR A 429 7.78 16.21 10.04
N VAL A 430 6.71 16.31 9.25
CA VAL A 430 5.94 15.14 8.84
C VAL A 430 6.58 14.40 7.68
N LEU A 431 7.12 15.10 6.66
CA LEU A 431 7.66 14.42 5.48
C LEU A 431 8.87 13.53 5.78
N PRO A 432 9.87 13.93 6.62
CA PRO A 432 10.93 13.00 7.02
C PRO A 432 10.41 11.73 7.71
N ALA A 433 9.37 11.83 8.51
CA ALA A 433 8.78 10.65 9.15
C ALA A 433 8.07 9.73 8.15
N LEU A 434 7.25 10.30 7.28
CA LEU A 434 6.49 9.54 6.27
C LEU A 434 7.39 8.79 5.28
N PHE A 435 8.52 9.38 4.88
CA PHE A 435 9.43 8.77 3.91
C PHE A 435 10.54 7.92 4.55
N GLY A 436 10.33 7.43 5.77
CA GLY A 436 11.14 6.42 6.41
C GLY A 436 12.51 6.88 6.94
N VAL A 437 12.83 8.19 6.86
CA VAL A 437 14.16 8.71 7.25
C VAL A 437 14.45 8.61 8.75
N GLN A 438 13.47 8.30 9.56
CA GLN A 438 13.59 8.06 11.01
C GLN A 438 13.60 6.57 11.39
N GLY A 439 13.52 5.67 10.43
CA GLY A 439 13.41 4.24 10.58
C GLY A 439 12.07 3.71 10.05
N LEU A 440 11.87 2.40 10.11
CA LEU A 440 10.58 1.83 9.75
C LEU A 440 9.53 2.22 10.80
N VAL A 441 8.39 2.67 10.29
CA VAL A 441 7.20 3.00 11.05
C VAL A 441 5.97 2.46 10.33
N ASP A 442 4.90 2.28 11.07
CA ASP A 442 3.59 1.91 10.57
C ASP A 442 2.54 2.95 10.95
N VAL A 443 1.30 2.73 10.57
CA VAL A 443 0.19 3.67 10.81
C VAL A 443 -0.06 3.96 12.31
N VAL A 444 0.40 3.10 13.21
CA VAL A 444 0.29 3.25 14.68
C VAL A 444 1.55 3.88 15.27
N THR A 445 2.73 3.39 14.87
CA THR A 445 4.00 3.81 15.45
C THR A 445 4.51 5.16 14.95
N ILE A 446 3.97 5.69 13.83
CA ILE A 446 4.39 6.98 13.26
C ILE A 446 4.24 8.14 14.23
N ASP A 447 3.25 8.13 15.10
CA ASP A 447 3.06 9.18 16.13
C ASP A 447 4.22 9.25 17.11
N GLN A 448 4.93 8.15 17.35
CA GLN A 448 6.07 8.10 18.28
C GLN A 448 7.32 8.80 17.72
N VAL A 449 7.39 8.98 16.39
CA VAL A 449 8.53 9.62 15.71
C VAL A 449 8.41 11.14 15.71
N LEU A 450 7.20 11.65 15.57
CA LEU A 450 6.94 13.08 15.38
C LEU A 450 7.40 13.99 16.53
N PRO A 451 7.24 13.65 17.82
CA PRO A 451 7.76 14.47 18.92
C PRO A 451 9.29 14.57 18.94
N ARG A 452 9.98 13.48 18.56
CA ARG A 452 11.46 13.43 18.55
C ARG A 452 12.05 14.35 17.48
N LEU A 453 11.38 14.51 16.35
CA LEU A 453 11.79 15.43 15.27
C LEU A 453 11.69 16.89 15.69
N ARG A 454 10.70 17.26 16.51
CA ARG A 454 10.55 18.62 17.04
C ARG A 454 11.69 19.01 17.97
N SER A 455 12.19 18.11 18.80
CA SER A 455 13.31 18.37 19.72
C SER A 455 14.65 18.56 18.98
N SER A 456 14.92 17.74 17.95
CA SER A 456 16.13 17.86 17.13
C SER A 456 16.15 19.14 16.29
N ALA A 457 15.01 19.54 15.71
CA ALA A 457 14.88 20.78 14.95
C ALA A 457 15.06 22.05 15.81
N ARG A 458 14.62 22.02 17.08
CA ARG A 458 14.85 23.09 18.04
C ARG A 458 16.33 23.20 18.46
N ALA A 459 17.00 22.05 18.71
CA ALA A 459 18.42 22.00 19.04
C ALA A 459 19.30 22.58 17.92
N THR A 460 18.99 22.23 16.66
CA THR A 460 19.72 22.72 15.48
C THR A 460 19.51 24.21 15.24
N ARG A 461 18.36 24.78 15.56
CA ARG A 461 18.11 26.22 15.51
C ARG A 461 18.79 26.98 16.64
N ALA A 462 18.90 26.41 17.85
CA ALA A 462 19.62 27.01 18.98
C ALA A 462 21.15 27.03 18.76
N ALA A 463 21.69 26.03 18.06
CA ALA A 463 23.12 25.95 17.73
C ALA A 463 23.54 26.87 16.56
N ARG A 464 22.59 27.51 15.85
CA ARG A 464 22.84 28.44 14.74
C ARG A 464 22.55 29.91 15.09
N ARG A 465 22.19 30.18 16.32
CA ARG A 465 22.11 31.51 16.93
C ARG A 465 23.24 31.69 17.94
#